data_baa61ba706d3dbdd4406755c97d539a2
#
_entry.id   baa61ba706d3dbdd4406755c97d539a2
#
_cell.length_a   1.000
_cell.length_b   1.000
_cell.length_c   1.000
_cell.angle_alpha   90.00
_cell.angle_beta   90.00
_cell.angle_gamma   90.00
#
_symmetry.space_group_name_H-M   'P 1'
#
loop_
_entity.id
_entity.type
_entity.pdbx_description
1 polymer ?
#
loop_
_entity_poly.entity_id
_entity_poly.type
_entity_poly.pdbx_seq_one_letter_code
_entity_poly.pdbx_strand_id
1 'polypeptide(L)'
;MKYKSLIIVVSIVIPLVVLILFNIRITSLPPLTFLPPIYATINGITAILLIAALYSIKNKKIKQHELLMKTSIFLSLVFLVMYILYHMTTDPTPYGGEGIIRTVYFFILISHIALSVFIVPMVLVTYVRAISKMFDKHKKIARITFPIWLYIAVTAVSYTHLRAHETDR
;
A
#
# COMPACT_ATOMS: atom_id res chain seq x y z
N MET A 1 -14.23 21.94 -3.57
CA MET A 1 -13.47 20.98 -4.40
C MET A 1 -14.47 20.10 -5.16
N LYS A 2 -14.39 20.06 -6.49
CA LYS A 2 -15.28 19.29 -7.37
C LYS A 2 -15.41 17.79 -7.00
N TYR A 3 -14.40 17.22 -6.36
CA TYR A 3 -14.32 15.78 -6.03
C TYR A 3 -14.43 15.49 -4.52
N LYS A 4 -14.93 16.43 -3.69
CA LYS A 4 -14.97 16.25 -2.23
C LYS A 4 -15.80 15.02 -1.82
N SER A 5 -16.99 14.88 -2.40
CA SER A 5 -17.87 13.73 -2.11
C SER A 5 -17.23 12.40 -2.53
N LEU A 6 -16.61 12.37 -3.72
CA LEU A 6 -15.91 11.18 -4.21
C LEU A 6 -14.78 10.76 -3.26
N ILE A 7 -13.95 11.71 -2.81
CA ILE A 7 -12.87 11.43 -1.87
C ILE A 7 -13.43 10.85 -0.56
N ILE A 8 -14.47 11.45 0.01
CA ILE A 8 -15.08 10.98 1.26
C ILE A 8 -15.62 9.56 1.07
N VAL A 9 -16.41 9.34 0.02
CA VAL A 9 -17.02 8.03 -0.25
C VAL A 9 -15.96 6.96 -0.43
N VAL A 10 -14.97 7.18 -1.29
CA VAL A 10 -13.90 6.19 -1.56
C VAL A 10 -13.04 5.96 -0.32
N SER A 11 -12.77 7.00 0.48
CA SER A 11 -11.98 6.88 1.72
C SER A 11 -12.68 6.08 2.82
N ILE A 12 -14.01 6.00 2.79
CA ILE A 12 -14.79 5.19 3.74
C ILE A 12 -15.05 3.81 3.16
N VAL A 13 -15.47 3.75 1.89
CA VAL A 13 -15.89 2.49 1.25
C VAL A 13 -14.72 1.52 1.11
N ILE A 14 -13.53 1.96 0.67
CA ILE A 14 -12.40 1.04 0.48
C ILE A 14 -11.99 0.35 1.78
N PRO A 15 -11.69 1.04 2.90
CA PRO A 15 -11.37 0.37 4.15
C PRO A 15 -12.51 -0.53 4.67
N LEU A 16 -13.76 -0.10 4.52
CA LEU A 16 -14.91 -0.88 4.96
C LEU A 16 -15.04 -2.18 4.15
N VAL A 17 -14.93 -2.10 2.83
CA VAL A 17 -14.97 -3.27 1.93
C VAL A 17 -13.83 -4.22 2.27
N VAL A 18 -12.62 -3.71 2.49
CA VAL A 18 -11.47 -4.56 2.89
C VAL A 18 -11.76 -5.28 4.20
N LEU A 19 -12.28 -4.59 5.22
CA LEU A 19 -12.65 -5.19 6.50
C LEU A 19 -13.74 -6.29 6.36
N ILE A 20 -14.74 -6.05 5.51
CA ILE A 20 -15.79 -7.04 5.23
C ILE A 20 -15.20 -8.26 4.52
N LEU A 21 -14.38 -8.03 3.49
CA LEU A 21 -13.78 -9.10 2.69
C LEU A 21 -12.81 -9.98 3.49
N PHE A 22 -12.17 -9.46 4.54
CA PHE A 22 -11.38 -10.28 5.46
C PHE A 22 -12.20 -11.32 6.25
N ASN A 23 -13.49 -11.11 6.39
CA ASN A 23 -14.39 -12.06 7.05
C ASN A 23 -15.04 -13.05 6.06
N ILE A 24 -14.87 -12.88 4.76
CA ILE A 24 -15.41 -13.74 3.73
C ILE A 24 -14.33 -14.72 3.28
N ARG A 25 -14.66 -16.03 3.34
CA ARG A 25 -13.79 -17.11 2.85
C ARG A 25 -14.35 -17.71 1.57
N ILE A 26 -13.51 -17.85 0.57
CA ILE A 26 -13.83 -18.53 -0.69
C ILE A 26 -13.22 -19.93 -0.62
N THR A 27 -14.01 -20.88 -0.14
CA THR A 27 -13.59 -22.30 0.00
C THR A 27 -13.59 -23.07 -1.32
N SER A 28 -14.22 -22.53 -2.37
CA SER A 28 -14.26 -23.13 -3.70
C SER A 28 -12.99 -22.95 -4.52
N LEU A 29 -12.09 -22.05 -4.11
CA LEU A 29 -10.81 -21.81 -4.78
C LEU A 29 -9.65 -22.43 -3.98
N PRO A 30 -8.63 -22.98 -4.66
CA PRO A 30 -7.42 -23.44 -3.98
C PRO A 30 -6.69 -22.24 -3.33
N PRO A 31 -5.95 -22.47 -2.23
CA PRO A 31 -5.15 -21.45 -1.59
C PRO A 31 -4.14 -20.82 -2.56
N LEU A 32 -4.20 -19.49 -2.74
CA LEU A 32 -3.35 -18.74 -3.67
C LEU A 32 -1.97 -18.41 -3.05
N THR A 33 -1.25 -19.43 -2.61
CA THR A 33 0.01 -19.29 -1.85
C THR A 33 1.17 -18.70 -2.67
N PHE A 34 1.04 -18.61 -3.98
CA PHE A 34 2.01 -17.98 -4.88
C PHE A 34 1.91 -16.45 -4.95
N LEU A 35 0.83 -15.85 -4.45
CA LEU A 35 0.61 -14.40 -4.51
C LEU A 35 1.56 -13.55 -3.62
N PRO A 36 1.94 -13.98 -2.39
CA PRO A 36 2.79 -13.17 -1.52
C PRO A 36 4.09 -12.68 -2.15
N PRO A 37 4.93 -13.50 -2.80
CA PRO A 37 6.15 -13.01 -3.44
C PRO A 37 5.85 -12.04 -4.60
N ILE A 38 4.75 -12.22 -5.32
CA ILE A 38 4.38 -11.36 -6.44
C ILE A 38 3.98 -9.97 -5.93
N TYR A 39 3.06 -9.90 -4.96
CA TYR A 39 2.65 -8.59 -4.46
C TYR A 39 3.72 -7.89 -3.62
N ALA A 40 4.65 -8.63 -3.00
CA ALA A 40 5.83 -8.04 -2.37
C ALA A 40 6.74 -7.39 -3.42
N THR A 41 6.98 -8.05 -4.55
CA THR A 41 7.74 -7.49 -5.67
C THR A 41 7.07 -6.22 -6.22
N ILE A 42 5.75 -6.21 -6.39
CA ILE A 42 4.99 -5.02 -6.81
C ILE A 42 5.20 -3.86 -5.83
N ASN A 43 5.19 -4.11 -4.53
CA ASN A 43 5.45 -3.07 -3.54
C ASN A 43 6.91 -2.57 -3.58
N GLY A 44 7.87 -3.47 -3.80
CA GLY A 44 9.27 -3.10 -4.01
C GLY A 44 9.44 -2.17 -5.23
N ILE A 45 8.82 -2.52 -6.35
CA ILE A 45 8.79 -1.66 -7.55
C ILE A 45 8.11 -0.32 -7.23
N THR A 46 7.00 -0.34 -6.51
CA THR A 46 6.29 0.90 -6.11
C THR A 46 7.19 1.80 -5.26
N ALA A 47 7.95 1.25 -4.31
CA ALA A 47 8.90 2.03 -3.51
C ALA A 47 9.97 2.70 -4.39
N ILE A 48 10.53 1.98 -5.36
CA ILE A 48 11.50 2.52 -6.33
C ILE A 48 10.89 3.64 -7.17
N LEU A 49 9.66 3.44 -7.67
CA LEU A 49 8.95 4.44 -8.46
C LEU A 49 8.64 5.71 -7.65
N LEU A 50 8.28 5.58 -6.39
CA LEU A 50 8.06 6.72 -5.49
C LEU A 50 9.33 7.55 -5.30
N ILE A 51 10.48 6.90 -5.09
CA ILE A 51 11.78 7.58 -4.97
C ILE A 51 12.13 8.26 -6.30
N ALA A 52 11.97 7.58 -7.43
CA ALA A 52 12.20 8.14 -8.76
C ALA A 52 11.28 9.33 -9.05
N ALA A 53 10.01 9.27 -8.61
CA ALA A 53 9.06 10.37 -8.75
C ALA A 53 9.49 11.60 -7.92
N LEU A 54 9.97 11.38 -6.69
CA LEU A 54 10.51 12.46 -5.86
C LEU A 54 11.76 13.09 -6.51
N TYR A 55 12.66 12.28 -7.03
CA TYR A 55 13.84 12.76 -7.75
C TYR A 55 13.44 13.57 -9.00
N SER A 56 12.46 13.09 -9.76
CA SER A 56 11.97 13.76 -10.96
C SER A 56 11.39 15.12 -10.67
N ILE A 57 10.58 15.28 -9.62
CA ILE A 57 10.00 16.59 -9.27
C ILE A 57 11.05 17.56 -8.73
N LYS A 58 12.06 17.08 -7.98
CA LYS A 58 13.18 17.91 -7.53
C LYS A 58 13.98 18.47 -8.73
N ASN A 59 14.07 17.72 -9.82
CA ASN A 59 14.70 18.13 -11.06
C ASN A 59 13.74 18.84 -12.04
N LYS A 60 12.57 19.28 -11.57
CA LYS A 60 11.55 20.00 -12.36
C LYS A 60 11.00 19.21 -13.56
N LYS A 61 11.19 17.87 -13.59
CA LYS A 61 10.66 16.96 -14.63
C LYS A 61 9.21 16.57 -14.32
N ILE A 62 8.29 17.55 -14.45
CA ILE A 62 6.89 17.42 -14.01
C ILE A 62 6.17 16.26 -14.70
N LYS A 63 6.31 16.12 -16.04
CA LYS A 63 5.67 15.03 -16.79
C LYS A 63 6.13 13.64 -16.33
N GLN A 64 7.42 13.50 -16.05
CA GLN A 64 7.99 12.25 -15.55
C GLN A 64 7.47 11.93 -14.13
N HIS A 65 7.45 12.93 -13.23
CA HIS A 65 6.85 12.79 -11.91
C HIS A 65 5.38 12.33 -12.01
N GLU A 66 4.58 12.96 -12.86
CA GLU A 66 3.18 12.62 -13.05
C GLU A 66 2.99 11.17 -13.52
N LEU A 67 3.79 10.72 -14.49
CA LEU A 67 3.75 9.35 -15.00
C LEU A 67 4.10 8.35 -13.90
N LEU A 68 5.22 8.55 -13.21
CA LEU A 68 5.68 7.67 -12.12
C LEU A 68 4.66 7.58 -10.98
N MET A 69 4.03 8.70 -10.61
CA MET A 69 2.99 8.72 -9.58
C MET A 69 1.72 7.97 -10.01
N LYS A 70 1.27 8.12 -11.27
CA LYS A 70 0.13 7.36 -11.80
C LYS A 70 0.42 5.86 -11.82
N THR A 71 1.63 5.47 -12.25
CA THR A 71 2.06 4.06 -12.23
C THR A 71 2.10 3.51 -10.80
N SER A 72 2.62 4.29 -9.83
CA SER A 72 2.62 3.88 -8.42
C SER A 72 1.21 3.66 -7.87
N ILE A 73 0.25 4.54 -8.20
CA ILE A 73 -1.15 4.38 -7.80
C ILE A 73 -1.74 3.10 -8.43
N PHE A 74 -1.50 2.87 -9.71
CA PHE A 74 -1.98 1.68 -10.39
C PHE A 74 -1.43 0.39 -9.78
N LEU A 75 -0.11 0.33 -9.52
CA LEU A 75 0.52 -0.83 -8.87
C LEU A 75 -0.01 -1.06 -7.46
N SER A 76 -0.28 0.02 -6.69
CA SER A 76 -0.89 -0.11 -5.37
C SER A 76 -2.32 -0.65 -5.42
N LEU A 77 -3.10 -0.34 -6.47
CA LEU A 77 -4.41 -0.96 -6.71
C LEU A 77 -4.29 -2.44 -7.05
N VAL A 78 -3.36 -2.81 -7.92
CA VAL A 78 -3.07 -4.22 -8.27
C VAL A 78 -2.67 -5.00 -7.02
N PHE A 79 -1.76 -4.43 -6.22
CA PHE A 79 -1.40 -5.00 -4.92
C PHE A 79 -2.62 -5.24 -4.03
N LEU A 80 -3.49 -4.24 -3.87
CA LEU A 80 -4.66 -4.34 -3.01
C LEU A 80 -5.59 -5.48 -3.43
N VAL A 81 -5.85 -5.61 -4.74
CA VAL A 81 -6.69 -6.71 -5.28
C VAL A 81 -6.06 -8.07 -4.98
N MET A 82 -4.76 -8.24 -5.26
CA MET A 82 -4.05 -9.51 -5.01
C MET A 82 -4.01 -9.84 -3.51
N TYR A 83 -3.82 -8.83 -2.65
CA TYR A 83 -3.80 -8.99 -1.21
C TYR A 83 -5.17 -9.45 -0.66
N ILE A 84 -6.27 -8.86 -1.16
CA ILE A 84 -7.63 -9.27 -0.80
C ILE A 84 -7.88 -10.71 -1.25
N LEU A 85 -7.57 -11.06 -2.50
CA LEU A 85 -7.74 -12.42 -3.03
C LEU A 85 -6.96 -13.44 -2.19
N TYR A 86 -5.73 -13.14 -1.82
CA TYR A 86 -4.92 -14.00 -0.95
C TYR A 86 -5.61 -14.23 0.40
N HIS A 87 -6.09 -13.17 1.05
CA HIS A 87 -6.74 -13.28 2.36
C HIS A 87 -8.10 -13.99 2.31
N MET A 88 -8.81 -13.95 1.19
CA MET A 88 -10.06 -14.66 1.01
C MET A 88 -9.89 -16.16 0.73
N THR A 89 -8.71 -16.58 0.24
CA THR A 89 -8.45 -17.97 -0.18
C THR A 89 -7.48 -18.72 0.70
N THR A 90 -6.75 -18.02 1.58
CA THR A 90 -5.66 -18.62 2.38
C THR A 90 -5.89 -18.37 3.87
N ASP A 91 -5.68 -19.38 4.70
CA ASP A 91 -5.77 -19.24 6.15
C ASP A 91 -4.63 -18.37 6.71
N PRO A 92 -4.89 -17.63 7.81
CA PRO A 92 -3.86 -16.88 8.49
C PRO A 92 -2.76 -17.83 8.98
N THR A 93 -1.54 -17.63 8.54
CA THR A 93 -0.40 -18.37 9.07
C THR A 93 0.12 -17.64 10.30
N PRO A 94 0.16 -18.30 11.50
CA PRO A 94 0.74 -17.67 12.67
C PRO A 94 2.24 -17.40 12.46
N TYR A 95 2.71 -16.30 13.05
CA TYR A 95 4.14 -15.98 13.05
C TYR A 95 4.84 -16.81 14.13
N GLY A 96 5.82 -17.64 13.74
CA GLY A 96 6.54 -18.58 14.62
C GLY A 96 7.78 -18.01 15.30
N GLY A 97 8.22 -16.77 14.97
CA GLY A 97 9.42 -16.17 15.54
C GLY A 97 9.30 -15.83 17.02
N GLU A 98 10.43 -15.90 17.72
CA GLU A 98 10.53 -15.67 19.16
C GLU A 98 11.42 -14.45 19.49
N GLY A 99 11.36 -13.97 20.73
CA GLY A 99 12.24 -12.94 21.27
C GLY A 99 12.03 -11.55 20.63
N ILE A 100 13.11 -10.81 20.45
CA ILE A 100 13.10 -9.41 19.95
C ILE A 100 12.56 -9.34 18.51
N ILE A 101 12.85 -10.32 17.69
CA ILE A 101 12.40 -10.38 16.28
C ILE A 101 10.86 -10.37 16.21
N ARG A 102 10.21 -11.11 17.12
CA ARG A 102 8.75 -11.13 17.23
C ARG A 102 8.19 -9.74 17.56
N THR A 103 8.81 -9.03 18.48
CA THR A 103 8.38 -7.67 18.87
C THR A 103 8.52 -6.69 17.70
N VAL A 104 9.65 -6.73 17.00
CA VAL A 104 9.90 -5.88 15.81
C VAL A 104 8.89 -6.20 14.70
N TYR A 105 8.64 -7.48 14.43
CA TYR A 105 7.66 -7.92 13.45
C TYR A 105 6.26 -7.36 13.73
N PHE A 106 5.75 -7.54 14.96
CA PHE A 106 4.42 -7.03 15.31
C PHE A 106 4.35 -5.51 15.32
N PHE A 107 5.42 -4.81 15.70
CA PHE A 107 5.48 -3.36 15.62
C PHE A 107 5.36 -2.88 14.16
N ILE A 108 6.12 -3.48 13.24
CA ILE A 108 6.06 -3.17 11.81
C ILE A 108 4.67 -3.51 11.25
N LEU A 109 4.14 -4.68 11.58
CA LEU A 109 2.82 -5.12 11.13
C LEU A 109 1.70 -4.18 11.56
N ILE A 110 1.64 -3.85 12.86
CA ILE A 110 0.57 -2.99 13.41
C ILE A 110 0.67 -1.58 12.84
N SER A 111 1.88 -1.00 12.79
CA SER A 111 2.08 0.33 12.22
C SER A 111 1.77 0.36 10.71
N HIS A 112 2.15 -0.68 9.96
CA HIS A 112 1.81 -0.83 8.56
C HIS A 112 0.29 -0.88 8.34
N ILE A 113 -0.43 -1.71 9.08
CA ILE A 113 -1.89 -1.83 8.97
C ILE A 113 -2.57 -0.50 9.34
N ALA A 114 -2.19 0.10 10.45
CA ALA A 114 -2.76 1.38 10.89
C ALA A 114 -2.57 2.48 9.83
N LEU A 115 -1.35 2.63 9.31
CA LEU A 115 -1.05 3.63 8.29
C LEU A 115 -1.70 3.32 6.94
N SER A 116 -1.91 2.04 6.61
CA SER A 116 -2.57 1.62 5.37
C SER A 116 -4.04 2.08 5.28
N VAL A 117 -4.72 2.21 6.41
CA VAL A 117 -6.08 2.77 6.44
C VAL A 117 -6.07 4.25 6.07
N PHE A 118 -5.07 5.01 6.55
CA PHE A 118 -4.98 6.45 6.32
C PHE A 118 -4.39 6.82 4.96
N ILE A 119 -3.53 5.96 4.38
CA ILE A 119 -2.84 6.31 3.14
C ILE A 119 -3.79 6.45 1.95
N VAL A 120 -4.87 5.66 1.89
CA VAL A 120 -5.84 5.71 0.79
C VAL A 120 -6.45 7.10 0.64
N PRO A 121 -7.09 7.71 1.67
CA PRO A 121 -7.60 9.05 1.56
C PRO A 121 -6.51 10.10 1.30
N MET A 122 -5.32 9.92 1.88
CA MET A 122 -4.21 10.87 1.69
C MET A 122 -3.72 10.88 0.23
N VAL A 123 -3.55 9.72 -0.39
CA VAL A 123 -3.16 9.61 -1.80
C VAL A 123 -4.23 10.21 -2.70
N LEU A 124 -5.51 9.91 -2.46
CA LEU A 124 -6.63 10.46 -3.23
C LEU A 124 -6.68 11.99 -3.16
N VAL A 125 -6.59 12.56 -1.94
CA VAL A 125 -6.57 14.02 -1.76
C VAL A 125 -5.36 14.64 -2.45
N THR A 126 -4.19 14.01 -2.33
CA THR A 126 -2.96 14.49 -2.96
C THR A 126 -3.10 14.48 -4.48
N TYR A 127 -3.61 13.40 -5.05
CA TYR A 127 -3.84 13.24 -6.49
C TYR A 127 -4.86 14.24 -7.03
N VAL A 128 -6.02 14.36 -6.36
CA VAL A 128 -7.07 15.31 -6.77
C VAL A 128 -6.58 16.76 -6.73
N ARG A 129 -5.77 17.12 -5.73
CA ARG A 129 -5.16 18.46 -5.69
C ARG A 129 -4.20 18.70 -6.85
N ALA A 130 -3.48 17.69 -7.30
CA ALA A 130 -2.59 17.79 -8.46
C ALA A 130 -3.38 17.99 -9.75
N ILE A 131 -4.39 17.15 -10.05
CA ILE A 131 -5.20 17.28 -11.27
C ILE A 131 -6.07 18.53 -11.30
N SER A 132 -6.41 19.07 -10.12
CA SER A 132 -7.11 20.35 -9.98
C SER A 132 -6.18 21.56 -10.03
N LYS A 133 -4.89 21.37 -10.35
CA LYS A 133 -3.84 22.40 -10.45
C LYS A 133 -3.64 23.21 -9.15
N MET A 134 -4.05 22.64 -7.99
CA MET A 134 -3.89 23.26 -6.66
C MET A 134 -2.50 22.89 -6.09
N PHE A 135 -1.43 23.30 -6.77
CA PHE A 135 -0.07 22.81 -6.51
C PHE A 135 0.46 23.13 -5.11
N ASP A 136 0.11 24.28 -4.53
CA ASP A 136 0.55 24.63 -3.16
C ASP A 136 -0.09 23.70 -2.12
N LYS A 137 -1.39 23.40 -2.27
CA LYS A 137 -2.09 22.45 -1.41
C LYS A 137 -1.63 21.01 -1.65
N HIS A 138 -1.31 20.66 -2.91
CA HIS A 138 -0.70 19.38 -3.25
C HIS A 138 0.65 19.20 -2.55
N LYS A 139 1.56 20.17 -2.66
CA LYS A 139 2.88 20.11 -2.01
C LYS A 139 2.78 19.94 -0.49
N LYS A 140 1.86 20.65 0.17
CA LYS A 140 1.68 20.56 1.63
C LYS A 140 1.31 19.14 2.06
N ILE A 141 0.33 18.51 1.40
CA ILE A 141 -0.10 17.16 1.76
C ILE A 141 0.89 16.10 1.30
N ALA A 142 1.51 16.28 0.13
CA ALA A 142 2.48 15.33 -0.42
C ALA A 142 3.71 15.12 0.51
N ARG A 143 4.11 16.16 1.26
CA ARG A 143 5.19 16.06 2.26
C ARG A 143 4.89 15.07 3.38
N ILE A 144 3.63 14.81 3.66
CA ILE A 144 3.18 13.85 4.67
C ILE A 144 2.83 12.52 4.00
N THR A 145 2.10 12.57 2.89
CA THR A 145 1.67 11.36 2.15
C THR A 145 2.86 10.55 1.64
N PHE A 146 3.88 11.21 1.11
CA PHE A 146 5.03 10.53 0.50
C PHE A 146 5.79 9.62 1.48
N PRO A 147 6.28 10.10 2.65
CA PRO A 147 7.02 9.24 3.57
C PRO A 147 6.15 8.11 4.14
N ILE A 148 4.86 8.34 4.38
CA ILE A 148 3.95 7.31 4.85
C ILE A 148 3.75 6.24 3.76
N TRP A 149 3.52 6.64 2.53
CA TRP A 149 3.35 5.70 1.42
C TRP A 149 4.62 4.89 1.16
N LEU A 150 5.78 5.55 1.16
CA LEU A 150 7.07 4.87 1.02
C LEU A 150 7.30 3.87 2.15
N TYR A 151 7.01 4.24 3.40
CA TYR A 151 7.09 3.33 4.55
C TYR A 151 6.20 2.09 4.35
N ILE A 152 4.95 2.28 3.94
CA ILE A 152 4.02 1.17 3.69
C ILE A 152 4.55 0.25 2.57
N ALA A 153 5.05 0.82 1.46
CA ALA A 153 5.58 0.05 0.34
C ALA A 153 6.82 -0.78 0.73
N VAL A 154 7.73 -0.20 1.52
CA VAL A 154 8.94 -0.89 1.99
C VAL A 154 8.62 -1.95 3.04
N THR A 155 7.76 -1.65 4.01
CA THR A 155 7.42 -2.59 5.09
C THR A 155 6.60 -3.77 4.59
N ALA A 156 5.82 -3.61 3.53
CA ALA A 156 5.15 -4.73 2.86
C ALA A 156 6.13 -5.77 2.31
N VAL A 157 7.28 -5.34 1.79
CA VAL A 157 8.35 -6.24 1.32
C VAL A 157 9.03 -6.94 2.51
N SER A 158 9.41 -6.16 3.54
CA SER A 158 10.08 -6.68 4.73
C SER A 158 9.26 -7.75 5.44
N TYR A 159 7.96 -7.52 5.58
CA TYR A 159 7.03 -8.47 6.17
C TYR A 159 6.99 -9.81 5.43
N THR A 160 6.95 -9.78 4.12
CA THR A 160 6.90 -11.00 3.29
C THR A 160 8.20 -11.79 3.39
N HIS A 161 9.36 -11.13 3.44
CA HIS A 161 10.66 -11.77 3.61
C HIS A 161 10.83 -12.39 4.99
N LEU A 162 10.47 -11.68 6.06
CA LEU A 162 10.56 -12.20 7.43
C LEU A 162 9.71 -13.47 7.61
N ARG A 163 8.55 -13.53 6.94
CA ARG A 163 7.66 -14.69 6.98
C ARG A 163 8.18 -15.87 6.17
N ALA A 164 8.79 -15.63 5.01
CA ALA A 164 9.34 -16.69 4.16
C ALA A 164 10.49 -17.44 4.85
N HIS A 165 11.36 -16.75 5.58
CA HIS A 165 12.47 -17.35 6.32
C HIS A 165 12.06 -18.28 7.47
N GLU A 166 10.82 -18.22 7.93
CA GLU A 166 10.32 -19.09 9.00
C GLU A 166 9.66 -20.36 8.50
N THR A 167 9.13 -20.36 7.28
CA THR A 167 8.55 -21.56 6.65
C THR A 167 9.61 -22.58 6.22
N ASP A 168 10.86 -22.18 6.12
CA ASP A 168 11.99 -23.02 5.71
C ASP A 168 12.78 -23.61 6.90
N ARG A 169 12.31 -23.41 8.15
CA ARG A 169 12.87 -24.02 9.37
C ARG A 169 11.91 -25.05 9.96
#